data_35e3e80b4006caddc5d69b349752e711
#
_entry.id   35e3e80b4006caddc5d69b349752e711
#
_cell.length_a   1.000
_cell.length_b   1.000
_cell.length_c   1.000
_cell.angle_alpha   90.00
_cell.angle_beta   90.00
_cell.angle_gamma   90.00
#
_symmetry.space_group_name_H-M   'P 1'
#
loop_
_entity.id
_entity.type
_entity.pdbx_description
1 polymer ?
#
loop_
_entity_poly.entity_id
_entity_poly.type
_entity_poly.pdbx_seq_one_letter_code
_entity_poly.pdbx_strand_id
1 'polypeptide(L)'
;ASVVLSCLGFSSPLVFAEDVMVVTASGYEKKITNAAASVSVISQQELQTNKYNDLGEALRSVEGVDVESSTGKTGGLEISIRGMPASYTLILIDGIRQNGSSDVTPNGFSAMNTSFMPPLAAIDHIEVIRGPMSTLYGSDAIGGVVNIITKKSTDKWSTSINTGVNLQESNKWGNSTVANFWSSGPLIAGVLDMQVRGSTTQRQGSSVTSLSDTSSTRVPYPTESENYNIGTRFDWKANESNTLWLDLDSARQRYDNDDGQLGNLTGGYDK
;
A
#
# COMPACT_ATOMS: atom_id res chain seq x y z
N ALA A 1 -14.19 -58.44 -36.22
CA ALA A 1 -13.98 -57.01 -35.94
C ALA A 1 -14.07 -56.77 -34.43
N SER A 2 -12.90 -56.63 -33.77
CA SER A 2 -12.83 -56.32 -32.35
C SER A 2 -12.67 -54.81 -32.16
N VAL A 3 -13.62 -54.21 -31.48
CA VAL A 3 -13.55 -52.78 -31.07
C VAL A 3 -12.90 -52.73 -29.70
N VAL A 4 -11.70 -52.13 -29.62
CA VAL A 4 -11.03 -51.81 -28.36
C VAL A 4 -11.46 -50.41 -27.94
N LEU A 5 -12.27 -50.28 -26.88
CA LEU A 5 -12.67 -49.04 -26.27
C LEU A 5 -11.59 -48.59 -25.25
N SER A 6 -10.74 -47.64 -25.64
CA SER A 6 -9.72 -47.08 -24.78
C SER A 6 -10.35 -46.00 -23.88
N CYS A 7 -10.49 -46.29 -22.58
CA CYS A 7 -10.86 -45.30 -21.58
C CYS A 7 -9.65 -44.40 -21.26
N LEU A 8 -9.66 -43.19 -21.80
CA LEU A 8 -8.77 -42.12 -21.36
C LEU A 8 -9.20 -41.64 -19.97
N GLY A 9 -8.48 -42.07 -18.96
CA GLY A 9 -8.64 -41.56 -17.60
C GLY A 9 -8.12 -40.11 -17.52
N PHE A 10 -9.03 -39.15 -17.39
CA PHE A 10 -8.70 -37.80 -17.00
C PHE A 10 -8.33 -37.81 -15.51
N SER A 11 -7.05 -37.82 -15.20
CA SER A 11 -6.56 -37.47 -13.86
C SER A 11 -6.56 -35.95 -13.74
N SER A 12 -7.59 -35.40 -13.10
CA SER A 12 -7.59 -34.02 -12.66
C SER A 12 -6.45 -33.83 -11.65
N PRO A 13 -5.55 -32.87 -11.82
CA PRO A 13 -4.60 -32.55 -10.77
C PRO A 13 -5.39 -32.06 -9.55
N LEU A 14 -5.20 -32.71 -8.41
CA LEU A 14 -5.64 -32.24 -7.12
C LEU A 14 -4.84 -30.95 -6.87
N VAL A 15 -5.48 -29.81 -7.07
CA VAL A 15 -4.95 -28.53 -6.60
C VAL A 15 -5.07 -28.56 -5.07
N PHE A 16 -3.96 -28.81 -4.40
CA PHE A 16 -3.89 -28.59 -2.97
C PHE A 16 -4.03 -27.07 -2.77
N ALA A 17 -5.12 -26.64 -2.16
CA ALA A 17 -5.24 -25.27 -1.70
C ALA A 17 -4.12 -25.04 -0.67
N GLU A 18 -3.21 -24.14 -0.99
CA GLU A 18 -2.18 -23.71 -0.07
C GLU A 18 -2.86 -23.13 1.17
N ASP A 19 -2.49 -23.62 2.35
CA ASP A 19 -3.06 -23.15 3.61
C ASP A 19 -2.60 -21.69 3.85
N VAL A 20 -3.41 -20.74 3.45
CA VAL A 20 -3.11 -19.31 3.65
C VAL A 20 -3.21 -18.98 5.13
N MET A 21 -2.10 -18.53 5.70
CA MET A 21 -2.03 -18.07 7.08
C MET A 21 -2.27 -16.57 7.14
N VAL A 22 -3.02 -16.11 8.12
CA VAL A 22 -3.32 -14.69 8.36
C VAL A 22 -3.04 -14.32 9.82
N VAL A 23 -2.48 -13.14 10.03
CA VAL A 23 -2.09 -12.65 11.37
C VAL A 23 -3.07 -11.62 11.89
N THR A 24 -3.54 -10.74 11.01
CA THR A 24 -4.24 -9.51 11.40
C THR A 24 -5.55 -9.76 12.14
N ALA A 25 -6.29 -10.82 11.79
CA ALA A 25 -7.61 -11.08 12.38
C ALA A 25 -7.56 -11.52 13.85
N SER A 26 -6.41 -12.00 14.32
CA SER A 26 -6.28 -12.56 15.68
C SER A 26 -5.06 -12.07 16.45
N GLY A 27 -4.16 -11.31 15.78
CA GLY A 27 -2.88 -10.89 16.37
C GLY A 27 -1.80 -12.00 16.38
N TYR A 28 -2.10 -13.19 15.86
CA TYR A 28 -1.18 -14.30 15.70
C TYR A 28 -1.56 -15.15 14.48
N GLU A 29 -0.61 -15.87 13.92
CA GLU A 29 -0.81 -16.66 12.72
C GLU A 29 -1.93 -17.70 12.87
N LYS A 30 -2.93 -17.64 12.02
CA LYS A 30 -4.02 -18.61 11.90
C LYS A 30 -4.34 -18.90 10.45
N LYS A 31 -4.87 -20.10 10.18
CA LYS A 31 -5.45 -20.38 8.88
C LYS A 31 -6.64 -19.45 8.62
N ILE A 32 -6.74 -18.92 7.42
CA ILE A 32 -7.83 -18.02 7.00
C ILE A 32 -9.21 -18.61 7.29
N THR A 33 -9.35 -19.93 7.13
CA THR A 33 -10.58 -20.67 7.42
C THR A 33 -11.02 -20.60 8.88
N ASN A 34 -10.11 -20.30 9.79
CA ASN A 34 -10.34 -20.21 11.22
C ASN A 34 -10.36 -18.75 11.73
N ALA A 35 -10.30 -17.78 10.82
CA ALA A 35 -10.38 -16.37 11.17
C ALA A 35 -11.79 -16.00 11.64
N ALA A 36 -11.88 -15.28 12.75
CA ALA A 36 -13.17 -14.84 13.32
C ALA A 36 -13.84 -13.67 12.54
N ALA A 37 -13.20 -13.18 11.49
CA ALA A 37 -13.65 -12.06 10.67
C ALA A 37 -13.62 -12.41 9.18
N SER A 38 -14.30 -11.59 8.36
CA SER A 38 -14.24 -11.70 6.89
C SER A 38 -12.87 -11.21 6.42
N VAL A 39 -11.95 -12.12 6.15
CA VAL A 39 -10.59 -11.85 5.69
C VAL A 39 -10.48 -12.21 4.21
N SER A 40 -9.90 -11.31 3.43
CA SER A 40 -9.41 -11.58 2.08
C SER A 40 -7.90 -11.41 2.06
N VAL A 41 -7.23 -12.25 1.27
CA VAL A 41 -5.77 -12.18 1.10
C VAL A 41 -5.47 -12.03 -0.38
N ILE A 42 -4.70 -11.02 -0.72
CA ILE A 42 -4.09 -10.87 -2.04
C ILE A 42 -2.71 -11.51 -1.93
N SER A 43 -2.54 -12.66 -2.55
CA SER A 43 -1.30 -13.42 -2.49
C SER A 43 -0.19 -12.80 -3.33
N GLN A 44 1.06 -13.17 -3.05
CA GLN A 44 2.21 -12.77 -3.86
C GLN A 44 2.05 -13.19 -5.32
N GLN A 45 1.53 -14.39 -5.55
CA GLN A 45 1.28 -14.88 -6.91
C GLN A 45 0.28 -14.00 -7.65
N GLU A 46 -0.79 -13.58 -6.99
CA GLU A 46 -1.79 -12.68 -7.55
C GLU A 46 -1.20 -11.30 -7.87
N LEU A 47 -0.40 -10.72 -6.95
CA LEU A 47 0.31 -9.47 -7.18
C LEU A 47 1.24 -9.51 -8.39
N GLN A 48 1.89 -10.65 -8.64
CA GLN A 48 2.79 -10.82 -9.78
C GLN A 48 2.05 -11.10 -11.09
N THR A 49 0.97 -11.89 -11.03
CA THR A 49 0.25 -12.34 -12.23
C THR A 49 -0.60 -11.22 -12.83
N ASN A 50 -1.29 -10.46 -11.99
CA ASN A 50 -2.19 -9.40 -12.44
C ASN A 50 -1.46 -8.10 -12.82
N LYS A 51 -0.14 -8.02 -12.56
CA LYS A 51 0.71 -6.87 -12.94
C LYS A 51 0.10 -5.53 -12.52
N TYR A 52 -0.38 -5.45 -11.30
CA TYR A 52 -0.91 -4.19 -10.76
C TYR A 52 0.15 -3.08 -10.83
N ASN A 53 -0.28 -1.88 -11.21
CA ASN A 53 0.61 -0.73 -11.31
C ASN A 53 0.94 -0.15 -9.93
N ASP A 54 -0.03 -0.21 -9.03
CA ASP A 54 0.10 0.29 -7.66
C ASP A 54 -0.71 -0.53 -6.66
N LEU A 55 -0.54 -0.24 -5.38
CA LEU A 55 -1.26 -0.88 -4.30
C LEU A 55 -2.77 -0.63 -4.37
N GLY A 56 -3.19 0.55 -4.82
CA GLY A 56 -4.61 0.89 -4.95
C GLY A 56 -5.30 0.00 -5.95
N GLU A 57 -4.66 -0.31 -7.07
CA GLU A 57 -5.19 -1.21 -8.09
C GLU A 57 -5.32 -2.64 -7.53
N ALA A 58 -4.32 -3.10 -6.78
CA ALA A 58 -4.41 -4.41 -6.13
C ALA A 58 -5.56 -4.46 -5.12
N LEU A 59 -5.75 -3.43 -4.30
CA LEU A 59 -6.83 -3.39 -3.32
C LEU A 59 -8.23 -3.28 -3.94
N ARG A 60 -8.37 -2.64 -5.10
CA ARG A 60 -9.66 -2.59 -5.83
C ARG A 60 -10.15 -3.97 -6.26
N SER A 61 -9.27 -4.96 -6.36
CA SER A 61 -9.67 -6.34 -6.69
C SER A 61 -10.43 -7.03 -5.55
N VAL A 62 -10.36 -6.48 -4.32
CA VAL A 62 -10.98 -7.07 -3.14
C VAL A 62 -12.43 -6.62 -3.01
N GLU A 63 -13.36 -7.56 -2.93
CA GLU A 63 -14.78 -7.26 -2.77
C GLU A 63 -15.05 -6.42 -1.51
N GLY A 64 -15.82 -5.34 -1.69
CA GLY A 64 -16.20 -4.43 -0.60
C GLY A 64 -15.10 -3.49 -0.15
N VAL A 65 -14.00 -3.39 -0.91
CA VAL A 65 -12.97 -2.35 -0.79
C VAL A 65 -13.13 -1.39 -1.95
N ASP A 66 -13.22 -0.12 -1.63
CA ASP A 66 -13.25 0.97 -2.59
C ASP A 66 -12.01 1.83 -2.39
N VAL A 67 -11.30 2.09 -3.49
CA VAL A 67 -10.06 2.86 -3.47
C VAL A 67 -10.16 3.99 -4.47
N GLU A 68 -10.16 5.19 -3.95
CA GLU A 68 -10.16 6.41 -4.73
C GLU A 68 -8.82 7.13 -4.60
N SER A 69 -8.40 7.77 -5.68
CA SER A 69 -7.30 8.73 -5.58
C SER A 69 -7.85 9.98 -4.90
N SER A 70 -7.24 10.37 -3.79
CA SER A 70 -7.64 11.59 -3.11
C SER A 70 -7.51 12.78 -4.05
N THR A 71 -8.58 13.55 -4.16
CA THR A 71 -8.55 14.85 -4.85
C THR A 71 -7.86 15.92 -4.02
N GLY A 72 -7.48 15.58 -2.77
CA GLY A 72 -6.73 16.46 -1.88
C GLY A 72 -5.31 16.73 -2.35
N LYS A 73 -4.65 17.67 -1.68
CA LYS A 73 -3.31 18.16 -2.04
C LYS A 73 -2.22 17.08 -2.09
N THR A 74 -2.36 16.04 -1.30
CA THR A 74 -1.40 14.92 -1.28
C THR A 74 -1.53 14.00 -2.49
N GLY A 75 -2.76 13.87 -3.06
CA GLY A 75 -3.07 12.88 -4.08
C GLY A 75 -2.80 11.44 -3.64
N GLY A 76 -2.85 11.18 -2.33
CA GLY A 76 -2.74 9.84 -1.77
C GLY A 76 -3.98 9.00 -2.07
N LEU A 77 -3.99 7.75 -1.59
CA LEU A 77 -5.13 6.86 -1.75
C LEU A 77 -6.09 6.99 -0.57
N GLU A 78 -7.36 7.09 -0.86
CA GLU A 78 -8.44 6.95 0.13
C GLU A 78 -9.03 5.56 0.00
N ILE A 79 -8.81 4.74 1.03
CA ILE A 79 -9.22 3.33 1.05
C ILE A 79 -10.40 3.21 2.00
N SER A 80 -11.57 2.89 1.46
CA SER A 80 -12.80 2.67 2.23
C SER A 80 -13.22 1.21 2.17
N ILE A 81 -13.76 0.71 3.28
CA ILE A 81 -14.22 -0.67 3.40
C ILE A 81 -15.71 -0.67 3.73
N ARG A 82 -16.51 -1.37 2.91
CA ARG A 82 -17.98 -1.49 3.06
C ARG A 82 -18.68 -0.13 3.13
N GLY A 83 -18.20 0.86 2.39
CA GLY A 83 -18.79 2.19 2.35
C GLY A 83 -18.54 3.05 3.60
N MET A 84 -17.71 2.59 4.52
CA MET A 84 -17.26 3.41 5.66
C MET A 84 -16.22 4.41 5.19
N PRO A 85 -16.22 5.65 5.72
CA PRO A 85 -15.17 6.63 5.39
C PRO A 85 -13.76 6.10 5.55
N ALA A 86 -12.82 6.54 4.70
CA ALA A 86 -11.43 6.09 4.73
C ALA A 86 -10.73 6.29 6.09
N SER A 87 -11.17 7.28 6.89
CA SER A 87 -10.68 7.51 8.25
C SER A 87 -10.97 6.35 9.23
N TYR A 88 -11.87 5.45 8.88
CA TYR A 88 -12.19 4.24 9.65
C TYR A 88 -11.53 2.97 9.10
N THR A 89 -10.67 3.10 8.11
CA THR A 89 -9.85 2.02 7.58
C THR A 89 -8.43 2.15 8.11
N LEU A 90 -8.04 1.22 8.96
CA LEU A 90 -6.69 1.18 9.50
C LEU A 90 -5.74 0.52 8.52
N ILE A 91 -4.60 1.16 8.28
CA ILE A 91 -3.54 0.63 7.45
C ILE A 91 -2.36 0.24 8.32
N LEU A 92 -1.88 -0.99 8.13
CA LEU A 92 -0.71 -1.54 8.81
C LEU A 92 0.33 -1.96 7.78
N ILE A 93 1.59 -1.89 8.16
CA ILE A 93 2.72 -2.51 7.46
C ILE A 93 3.42 -3.41 8.48
N ASP A 94 3.47 -4.71 8.22
CA ASP A 94 3.98 -5.73 9.15
C ASP A 94 3.37 -5.62 10.56
N GLY A 95 2.08 -5.30 10.65
CA GLY A 95 1.36 -5.07 11.89
C GLY A 95 1.61 -3.71 12.55
N ILE A 96 2.51 -2.89 12.02
CA ILE A 96 2.80 -1.54 12.53
C ILE A 96 1.86 -0.54 11.89
N ARG A 97 1.13 0.20 12.73
CA ARG A 97 0.17 1.21 12.30
C ARG A 97 0.85 2.33 11.52
N GLN A 98 0.30 2.63 10.36
CA GLN A 98 0.68 3.81 9.58
C GLN A 98 -0.17 5.01 10.03
N ASN A 99 0.35 5.73 11.00
CA ASN A 99 -0.36 6.90 11.52
C ASN A 99 -0.08 8.14 10.66
N GLY A 100 -1.09 8.57 9.90
CA GLY A 100 -1.23 9.99 9.64
C GLY A 100 -1.97 10.58 10.85
N SER A 101 -1.34 11.41 11.64
CA SER A 101 -2.04 12.16 12.69
C SER A 101 -3.03 13.10 12.01
N SER A 102 -4.30 12.71 11.97
CA SER A 102 -5.38 13.53 11.39
C SER A 102 -5.49 14.88 12.10
N ASP A 103 -5.05 14.94 13.35
CA ASP A 103 -5.13 16.15 14.18
C ASP A 103 -4.05 17.20 13.85
N VAL A 104 -3.02 16.82 13.08
CA VAL A 104 -1.89 17.71 12.74
C VAL A 104 -1.85 18.06 11.25
N THR A 105 -2.67 17.41 10.42
CA THR A 105 -2.65 17.66 8.98
C THR A 105 -3.48 18.90 8.63
N PRO A 106 -2.90 19.90 7.96
CA PRO A 106 -3.65 21.05 7.45
C PRO A 106 -4.76 20.59 6.47
N ASN A 107 -5.82 21.37 6.36
CA ASN A 107 -6.90 21.12 5.42
C ASN A 107 -6.39 20.78 4.00
N GLY A 108 -6.86 19.67 3.45
CA GLY A 108 -6.49 19.19 2.12
C GLY A 108 -5.26 18.28 2.07
N PHE A 109 -4.63 17.98 3.22
CA PHE A 109 -3.52 17.02 3.33
C PHE A 109 -3.99 15.67 3.90
N SER A 110 -5.20 15.23 3.56
CA SER A 110 -5.69 13.89 3.84
C SER A 110 -4.88 12.82 3.11
N ALA A 111 -5.00 11.58 3.53
CA ALA A 111 -4.36 10.42 2.90
C ALA A 111 -2.82 10.44 2.86
N MET A 112 -2.16 11.19 3.75
CA MET A 112 -0.69 11.16 3.88
C MET A 112 -0.17 9.78 4.30
N ASN A 113 -0.95 9.02 5.07
CA ASN A 113 -0.63 7.67 5.53
C ASN A 113 -0.43 6.67 4.37
N THR A 114 -0.98 6.94 3.20
CA THR A 114 -0.82 6.10 2.01
C THR A 114 0.37 6.51 1.12
N SER A 115 1.07 7.58 1.46
CA SER A 115 2.19 8.09 0.65
C SER A 115 3.48 7.27 0.79
N PHE A 116 3.59 6.44 1.83
CA PHE A 116 4.80 5.65 2.15
C PHE A 116 4.56 4.14 2.08
N MET A 117 3.71 3.72 1.15
CA MET A 117 3.48 2.30 0.95
C MET A 117 4.73 1.60 0.39
N PRO A 118 5.04 0.38 0.86
CA PRO A 118 6.13 -0.38 0.29
C PRO A 118 5.85 -0.68 -1.19
N PRO A 119 6.90 -0.75 -2.04
CA PRO A 119 6.74 -1.15 -3.42
C PRO A 119 6.15 -2.56 -3.51
N LEU A 120 5.30 -2.83 -4.51
CA LEU A 120 4.65 -4.14 -4.69
C LEU A 120 5.66 -5.29 -4.69
N ALA A 121 6.87 -5.06 -5.20
CA ALA A 121 7.94 -6.04 -5.20
C ALA A 121 8.42 -6.45 -3.80
N ALA A 122 8.26 -5.58 -2.80
CA ALA A 122 8.60 -5.86 -1.41
C ALA A 122 7.46 -6.54 -0.64
N ILE A 123 6.25 -6.63 -1.21
CA ILE A 123 5.08 -7.19 -0.57
C ILE A 123 5.05 -8.71 -0.76
N ASP A 124 4.84 -9.44 0.31
CA ASP A 124 4.58 -10.87 0.29
C ASP A 124 3.09 -11.13 0.02
N HIS A 125 2.24 -10.57 0.85
CA HIS A 125 0.78 -10.62 0.67
C HIS A 125 0.11 -9.43 1.37
N ILE A 126 -1.17 -9.21 1.07
CA ILE A 126 -1.97 -8.18 1.71
C ILE A 126 -3.17 -8.85 2.36
N GLU A 127 -3.36 -8.60 3.64
CA GLU A 127 -4.54 -9.06 4.39
C GLU A 127 -5.55 -7.92 4.49
N VAL A 128 -6.79 -8.16 4.09
CA VAL A 128 -7.89 -7.21 4.20
C VAL A 128 -8.96 -7.78 5.08
N ILE A 129 -9.17 -7.18 6.24
CA ILE A 129 -10.24 -7.55 7.17
C ILE A 129 -11.37 -6.55 7.00
N ARG A 130 -12.53 -7.08 6.67
CA ARG A 130 -13.76 -6.32 6.45
C ARG A 130 -14.69 -6.43 7.66
N GLY A 131 -14.74 -5.39 8.44
CA GLY A 131 -15.60 -5.28 9.61
C GLY A 131 -14.88 -4.72 10.84
N PRO A 132 -15.59 -4.50 11.93
CA PRO A 132 -15.05 -3.81 13.10
C PRO A 132 -13.95 -4.63 13.79
N MET A 133 -12.77 -4.03 13.86
CA MET A 133 -11.60 -4.57 14.55
C MET A 133 -11.13 -3.66 15.68
N SER A 134 -12.02 -2.82 16.17
CA SER A 134 -11.73 -1.83 17.20
C SER A 134 -11.28 -2.42 18.52
N THR A 135 -11.67 -3.64 18.85
CA THR A 135 -11.20 -4.34 20.06
C THR A 135 -9.72 -4.67 20.04
N LEU A 136 -9.13 -4.90 18.87
CA LEU A 136 -7.70 -5.20 18.73
C LEU A 136 -6.88 -3.97 18.35
N TYR A 137 -7.46 -3.11 17.50
CA TYR A 137 -6.72 -2.04 16.85
C TYR A 137 -7.21 -0.62 17.18
N GLY A 138 -8.26 -0.48 18.00
CA GLY A 138 -8.77 0.83 18.40
C GLY A 138 -9.78 1.43 17.40
N SER A 139 -10.16 2.70 17.65
CA SER A 139 -11.26 3.40 16.95
C SER A 139 -11.12 3.51 15.45
N ASP A 140 -9.88 3.56 14.95
CA ASP A 140 -9.60 3.77 13.53
C ASP A 140 -9.86 2.52 12.67
N ALA A 141 -10.13 1.37 13.31
CA ALA A 141 -10.41 0.09 12.66
C ALA A 141 -11.89 -0.32 12.71
N ILE A 142 -12.81 0.64 12.71
CA ILE A 142 -14.26 0.37 12.73
C ILE A 142 -14.73 -0.17 11.38
N GLY A 143 -14.23 0.36 10.27
CA GLY A 143 -14.55 -0.10 8.91
C GLY A 143 -13.84 -1.39 8.55
N GLY A 144 -12.57 -1.47 8.93
CA GLY A 144 -11.72 -2.62 8.67
C GLY A 144 -10.23 -2.31 8.79
N VAL A 145 -9.42 -3.29 8.42
CA VAL A 145 -7.97 -3.23 8.48
C VAL A 145 -7.37 -3.72 7.17
N VAL A 146 -6.41 -3.00 6.63
CA VAL A 146 -5.55 -3.42 5.54
C VAL A 146 -4.15 -3.61 6.13
N ASN A 147 -3.64 -4.83 6.14
CA ASN A 147 -2.30 -5.12 6.63
C ASN A 147 -1.42 -5.60 5.46
N ILE A 148 -0.38 -4.87 5.18
CA ILE A 148 0.58 -5.16 4.13
C ILE A 148 1.73 -5.93 4.77
N ILE A 149 1.88 -7.19 4.42
CA ILE A 149 2.96 -8.02 4.90
C ILE A 149 4.12 -7.95 3.91
N THR A 150 5.27 -7.53 4.38
CA THR A 150 6.48 -7.46 3.55
C THR A 150 7.16 -8.83 3.47
N LYS A 151 7.88 -9.05 2.38
CA LYS A 151 8.65 -10.28 2.18
C LYS A 151 9.69 -10.43 3.29
N LYS A 152 9.73 -11.61 3.88
CA LYS A 152 10.85 -12.01 4.72
C LYS A 152 12.09 -12.22 3.83
N SER A 153 13.26 -12.12 4.43
CA SER A 153 14.49 -12.33 3.68
C SER A 153 14.55 -13.76 3.12
N THR A 154 15.21 -13.88 1.97
CA THR A 154 15.38 -15.13 1.25
C THR A 154 16.81 -15.64 1.39
N ASP A 155 17.04 -16.93 1.22
CA ASP A 155 18.38 -17.56 1.27
C ASP A 155 19.34 -17.06 0.17
N LYS A 156 18.82 -16.31 -0.79
CA LYS A 156 19.58 -15.73 -1.91
C LYS A 156 19.17 -14.27 -2.09
N TRP A 157 20.12 -13.46 -2.54
CA TRP A 157 19.83 -12.09 -2.91
C TRP A 157 18.79 -12.02 -4.02
N SER A 158 17.75 -11.25 -3.77
CA SER A 158 16.71 -10.92 -4.74
C SER A 158 16.57 -9.41 -4.80
N THR A 159 16.52 -8.86 -6.01
CA THR A 159 16.44 -7.41 -6.23
C THR A 159 15.33 -7.10 -7.22
N SER A 160 14.58 -6.06 -6.95
CA SER A 160 13.56 -5.54 -7.85
C SER A 160 13.69 -4.02 -7.97
N ILE A 161 13.59 -3.54 -9.20
CA ILE A 161 13.50 -2.12 -9.52
C ILE A 161 12.24 -1.94 -10.38
N ASN A 162 11.41 -0.99 -9.98
CA ASN A 162 10.21 -0.63 -10.71
C ASN A 162 10.22 0.88 -10.96
N THR A 163 9.93 1.29 -12.19
CA THR A 163 9.79 2.70 -12.57
C THR A 163 8.48 2.87 -13.34
N GLY A 164 7.76 3.93 -13.04
CA GLY A 164 6.49 4.23 -13.68
C GLY A 164 6.36 5.71 -13.98
N VAL A 165 5.59 6.01 -15.02
CA VAL A 165 5.17 7.37 -15.37
C VAL A 165 3.66 7.35 -15.52
N ASN A 166 2.97 8.21 -14.80
CA ASN A 166 1.53 8.39 -14.92
C ASN A 166 1.28 9.69 -15.70
N LEU A 167 0.85 9.55 -16.95
CA LEU A 167 0.51 10.64 -17.82
C LEU A 167 -0.99 10.91 -17.74
N GLN A 168 -1.34 12.12 -17.41
CA GLN A 168 -2.74 12.55 -17.35
C GLN A 168 -3.26 12.92 -18.74
N GLU A 169 -4.50 12.54 -19.06
CA GLU A 169 -5.12 12.89 -20.34
C GLU A 169 -5.29 14.41 -20.54
N SER A 170 -5.43 15.12 -19.44
CA SER A 170 -5.57 16.58 -19.46
C SER A 170 -4.36 17.23 -18.81
N ASN A 171 -3.77 18.20 -19.50
CA ASN A 171 -2.68 19.06 -18.99
C ASN A 171 -3.06 19.95 -17.81
N LYS A 172 -4.32 19.93 -17.38
CA LYS A 172 -4.75 20.55 -16.12
C LYS A 172 -4.37 19.72 -14.89
N TRP A 173 -4.13 18.44 -15.05
CA TRP A 173 -3.69 17.54 -13.99
C TRP A 173 -2.20 17.25 -14.10
N GLY A 174 -1.50 17.29 -13.00
CA GLY A 174 -0.07 17.06 -12.97
C GLY A 174 0.27 15.58 -13.25
N ASN A 175 1.24 15.36 -14.13
CA ASN A 175 1.83 14.04 -14.32
C ASN A 175 2.65 13.62 -13.13
N SER A 176 2.85 12.32 -12.96
CA SER A 176 3.71 11.82 -11.88
C SER A 176 4.67 10.74 -12.37
N THR A 177 5.82 10.69 -11.71
CA THR A 177 6.82 9.64 -11.89
C THR A 177 7.05 8.94 -10.58
N VAL A 178 7.27 7.63 -10.63
CA VAL A 178 7.58 6.81 -9.48
C VAL A 178 8.78 5.92 -9.79
N ALA A 179 9.68 5.78 -8.83
CA ALA A 179 10.73 4.78 -8.89
C ALA A 179 10.81 4.07 -7.53
N ASN A 180 10.82 2.74 -7.59
CA ASN A 180 10.86 1.89 -6.42
C ASN A 180 12.04 0.93 -6.53
N PHE A 181 12.70 0.70 -5.42
CA PHE A 181 13.79 -0.25 -5.28
C PHE A 181 13.55 -1.15 -4.08
N TRP A 182 13.83 -2.41 -4.25
CA TRP A 182 13.83 -3.40 -3.18
C TRP A 182 14.93 -4.42 -3.41
N SER A 183 15.68 -4.76 -2.37
CA SER A 183 16.68 -5.82 -2.41
C SER A 183 16.74 -6.50 -1.05
N SER A 184 16.78 -7.83 -1.03
CA SER A 184 16.87 -8.61 0.20
C SER A 184 17.72 -9.86 -0.02
N GLY A 185 18.45 -10.25 1.02
CA GLY A 185 19.27 -11.44 1.00
C GLY A 185 20.15 -11.59 2.25
N PRO A 186 20.90 -12.71 2.35
CA PRO A 186 21.74 -12.97 3.50
C PRO A 186 23.02 -12.11 3.46
N LEU A 187 23.32 -11.43 4.57
CA LEU A 187 24.66 -10.89 4.85
C LEU A 187 25.58 -11.98 5.39
N ILE A 188 25.03 -12.83 6.27
CA ILE A 188 25.70 -14.01 6.81
C ILE A 188 24.70 -15.16 6.70
N ALA A 189 25.00 -16.13 5.84
CA ALA A 189 24.10 -17.23 5.56
C ALA A 189 23.61 -17.93 6.83
N GLY A 190 22.29 -18.04 6.97
CA GLY A 190 21.62 -18.68 8.10
C GLY A 190 21.66 -17.89 9.42
N VAL A 191 22.30 -16.72 9.48
CA VAL A 191 22.49 -15.95 10.71
C VAL A 191 21.92 -14.54 10.62
N LEU A 192 22.29 -13.80 9.57
CA LEU A 192 21.92 -12.40 9.46
C LEU A 192 21.47 -12.09 8.02
N ASP A 193 20.25 -11.66 7.91
CA ASP A 193 19.66 -11.22 6.67
C ASP A 193 19.51 -9.70 6.65
N MET A 194 19.53 -9.12 5.45
CA MET A 194 19.31 -7.69 5.26
C MET A 194 18.31 -7.45 4.14
N GLN A 195 17.47 -6.46 4.34
CA GLN A 195 16.59 -5.91 3.30
C GLN A 195 16.83 -4.42 3.20
N VAL A 196 16.90 -3.92 1.97
CA VAL A 196 16.92 -2.49 1.65
C VAL A 196 15.75 -2.19 0.74
N ARG A 197 15.02 -1.13 1.04
CA ARG A 197 13.88 -0.66 0.25
C ARG A 197 13.95 0.85 0.09
N GLY A 198 13.42 1.34 -1.01
CA GLY A 198 13.32 2.77 -1.24
C GLY A 198 12.29 3.09 -2.30
N SER A 199 11.67 4.24 -2.18
CA SER A 199 10.81 4.78 -3.22
C SER A 199 10.98 6.28 -3.36
N THR A 200 10.75 6.77 -4.57
CA THR A 200 10.60 8.20 -4.84
C THR A 200 9.41 8.41 -5.73
N THR A 201 8.63 9.42 -5.42
CA THR A 201 7.49 9.86 -6.22
C THR A 201 7.58 11.35 -6.42
N GLN A 202 7.58 11.78 -7.68
CA GLN A 202 7.52 13.17 -8.07
C GLN A 202 6.23 13.42 -8.83
N ARG A 203 5.52 14.46 -8.51
CA ARG A 203 4.30 14.87 -9.19
C ARG A 203 4.33 16.36 -9.48
N GLN A 204 3.94 16.71 -10.69
CA GLN A 204 3.71 18.06 -11.12
C GLN A 204 2.43 18.62 -10.49
N GLY A 205 2.40 19.91 -10.22
CA GLY A 205 1.21 20.60 -9.74
C GLY A 205 0.07 20.56 -10.77
N SER A 206 -1.16 20.52 -10.26
CA SER A 206 -2.36 20.58 -11.09
C SER A 206 -2.87 22.02 -11.19
N SER A 207 -3.31 22.44 -12.38
CA SER A 207 -3.82 23.78 -12.66
C SER A 207 -5.31 23.80 -12.98
N VAL A 208 -6.10 23.08 -12.18
CA VAL A 208 -7.55 23.01 -12.39
C VAL A 208 -8.22 24.23 -11.77
N THR A 209 -8.87 25.05 -12.59
CA THR A 209 -9.70 26.17 -12.12
C THR A 209 -11.14 25.73 -12.02
N SER A 210 -11.80 25.97 -10.88
CA SER A 210 -13.23 25.74 -10.76
C SER A 210 -13.98 26.76 -11.65
N LEU A 211 -14.84 26.25 -12.52
CA LEU A 211 -15.68 27.07 -13.40
C LEU A 211 -16.88 27.68 -12.69
N SER A 212 -17.21 27.24 -11.48
CA SER A 212 -18.45 27.61 -10.79
C SER A 212 -18.29 28.68 -9.72
N ASP A 213 -17.07 28.95 -9.26
CA ASP A 213 -16.88 29.92 -8.18
C ASP A 213 -15.51 30.60 -8.27
N THR A 214 -15.53 31.81 -8.81
CA THR A 214 -14.34 32.69 -8.86
C THR A 214 -14.00 33.32 -7.51
N SER A 215 -14.85 33.11 -6.49
CA SER A 215 -14.65 33.63 -5.13
C SER A 215 -14.09 32.56 -4.17
N SER A 216 -14.17 31.29 -4.52
CA SER A 216 -13.67 30.21 -3.68
C SER A 216 -12.21 29.94 -3.97
N THR A 217 -11.37 30.36 -3.07
CA THR A 217 -9.91 30.35 -3.18
C THR A 217 -9.25 29.07 -2.64
N ARG A 218 -10.05 28.07 -2.26
CA ARG A 218 -9.57 26.79 -1.73
C ARG A 218 -9.90 25.65 -2.67
N VAL A 219 -9.02 25.44 -3.61
CA VAL A 219 -9.18 24.31 -4.52
C VAL A 219 -8.34 23.14 -4.01
N PRO A 220 -8.93 22.03 -3.61
CA PRO A 220 -8.22 20.88 -3.06
C PRO A 220 -7.66 19.99 -4.17
N TYR A 221 -6.86 20.54 -5.07
CA TYR A 221 -6.22 19.75 -6.12
C TYR A 221 -4.85 19.25 -5.70
N PRO A 222 -4.38 18.13 -6.25
CA PRO A 222 -3.03 17.65 -6.03
C PRO A 222 -1.99 18.72 -6.38
N THR A 223 -1.16 19.03 -5.40
CA THR A 223 -0.07 20.01 -5.54
C THR A 223 1.16 19.34 -6.14
N GLU A 224 2.11 20.14 -6.58
CA GLU A 224 3.46 19.65 -6.82
C GLU A 224 3.99 18.97 -5.57
N SER A 225 4.59 17.79 -5.75
CA SER A 225 5.11 17.04 -4.62
C SER A 225 6.34 16.23 -4.98
N GLU A 226 7.24 16.14 -4.02
CA GLU A 226 8.42 15.29 -4.04
C GLU A 226 8.46 14.49 -2.74
N ASN A 227 8.25 13.19 -2.86
CA ASN A 227 8.24 12.27 -1.74
C ASN A 227 9.32 11.23 -1.95
N TYR A 228 10.10 10.92 -0.92
CA TYR A 228 11.02 9.80 -0.94
C TYR A 228 11.07 9.11 0.41
N ASN A 229 11.30 7.82 0.35
CA ASN A 229 11.62 7.03 1.52
C ASN A 229 12.79 6.09 1.24
N ILE A 230 13.47 5.73 2.29
CA ILE A 230 14.48 4.66 2.31
C ILE A 230 14.35 3.92 3.63
N GLY A 231 14.38 2.60 3.57
CA GLY A 231 14.32 1.74 4.74
C GLY A 231 15.33 0.61 4.64
N THR A 232 15.80 0.17 5.80
CA THR A 232 16.69 -0.98 5.92
C THR A 232 16.23 -1.82 7.10
N ARG A 233 16.10 -3.13 6.87
CA ARG A 233 15.77 -4.10 7.88
C ARG A 233 16.87 -5.14 8.00
N PHE A 234 17.19 -5.49 9.23
CA PHE A 234 18.10 -6.58 9.58
C PHE A 234 17.31 -7.62 10.37
N ASP A 235 17.40 -8.88 9.96
CA ASP A 235 16.80 -10.01 10.65
C ASP A 235 17.94 -10.92 11.16
N TRP A 236 18.14 -10.94 12.47
CA TRP A 236 19.16 -11.77 13.10
C TRP A 236 18.53 -13.03 13.70
N LYS A 237 18.90 -14.16 13.17
CA LYS A 237 18.52 -15.49 13.66
C LYS A 237 19.44 -15.87 14.82
N ALA A 238 19.07 -15.46 16.04
CA ALA A 238 19.87 -15.69 17.24
C ALA A 238 19.98 -17.20 17.58
N ASN A 239 18.94 -17.98 17.28
CA ASN A 239 18.89 -19.44 17.31
C ASN A 239 17.68 -19.94 16.48
N GLU A 240 17.45 -21.27 16.43
CA GLU A 240 16.35 -21.88 15.67
C GLU A 240 14.95 -21.39 16.05
N SER A 241 14.78 -20.88 17.27
CA SER A 241 13.46 -20.47 17.79
C SER A 241 13.32 -18.95 17.96
N ASN A 242 14.40 -18.18 17.87
CA ASN A 242 14.39 -16.75 18.15
C ASN A 242 15.04 -15.95 17.03
N THR A 243 14.26 -15.07 16.42
CA THR A 243 14.73 -14.07 15.47
C THR A 243 14.50 -12.67 16.05
N LEU A 244 15.55 -11.87 16.06
CA LEU A 244 15.48 -10.44 16.40
C LEU A 244 15.54 -9.65 15.10
N TRP A 245 14.78 -8.58 15.03
CA TRP A 245 14.81 -7.70 13.87
C TRP A 245 14.98 -6.24 14.28
N LEU A 246 15.62 -5.49 13.40
CA LEU A 246 15.77 -4.04 13.49
C LEU A 246 15.36 -3.43 12.17
N ASP A 247 14.37 -2.55 12.21
CA ASP A 247 13.88 -1.82 11.04
C ASP A 247 14.15 -0.33 11.22
N LEU A 248 14.80 0.28 10.22
CA LEU A 248 15.19 1.69 10.21
C LEU A 248 14.62 2.32 8.94
N ASP A 249 13.69 3.26 9.11
CA ASP A 249 13.06 3.99 8.03
C ASP A 249 13.31 5.49 8.14
N SER A 250 13.55 6.10 6.99
CA SER A 250 13.61 7.54 6.84
C SER A 250 12.76 7.97 5.66
N ALA A 251 11.92 8.96 5.86
CA ALA A 251 11.03 9.45 4.84
C ALA A 251 10.93 10.97 4.87
N ARG A 252 10.76 11.57 3.69
CA ARG A 252 10.46 12.99 3.55
C ARG A 252 9.38 13.22 2.53
N GLN A 253 8.45 14.09 2.87
CA GLN A 253 7.42 14.60 1.97
C GLN A 253 7.61 16.10 1.81
N ARG A 254 7.59 16.57 0.58
CA ARG A 254 7.56 17.97 0.23
C ARG A 254 6.37 18.23 -0.68
N TYR A 255 5.57 19.19 -0.31
CA TYR A 255 4.44 19.67 -1.11
C TYR A 255 4.64 21.14 -1.36
N ASP A 256 4.68 21.55 -2.62
CA ASP A 256 4.70 22.94 -3.02
C ASP A 256 3.28 23.41 -3.29
N ASN A 257 2.89 24.45 -2.59
CA ASN A 257 1.54 24.97 -2.59
C ASN A 257 1.51 26.47 -2.92
N ASP A 258 2.57 26.99 -3.54
CA ASP A 258 2.76 28.42 -3.77
C ASP A 258 1.92 28.98 -4.91
N ASP A 259 1.54 28.16 -5.89
CA ASP A 259 0.77 28.59 -7.06
C ASP A 259 -0.74 28.74 -6.79
N GLY A 260 -1.12 29.69 -5.95
CA GLY A 260 -2.53 30.13 -5.84
C GLY A 260 -3.49 29.12 -5.19
N GLN A 261 -2.98 28.05 -4.62
CA GLN A 261 -3.82 26.99 -4.03
C GLN A 261 -4.28 27.27 -2.60
N LEU A 262 -3.77 28.29 -1.96
CA LEU A 262 -4.07 28.68 -0.57
C LEU A 262 -4.43 30.13 -0.43
N GLY A 263 -5.04 30.75 -1.32
CA GLY A 263 -5.32 32.14 -1.01
C GLY A 263 -6.07 32.88 -2.09
N ASN A 264 -6.42 34.07 -1.75
CA ASN A 264 -6.96 35.02 -2.69
C ASN A 264 -5.93 35.27 -3.79
N LEU A 265 -6.36 35.22 -5.04
CA LEU A 265 -5.56 35.54 -6.23
C LEU A 265 -4.87 36.93 -6.15
N THR A 266 -5.18 37.73 -5.14
CA THR A 266 -4.66 39.09 -4.94
C THR A 266 -3.77 39.28 -3.71
N GLY A 267 -3.54 38.21 -2.94
CA GLY A 267 -2.71 38.28 -1.74
C GLY A 267 -1.83 37.04 -1.64
N GLY A 268 -0.71 37.05 -2.32
CA GLY A 268 0.32 36.05 -2.09
C GLY A 268 0.71 36.08 -0.62
N TYR A 269 0.69 34.94 0.06
CA TYR A 269 1.44 34.79 1.30
C TYR A 269 2.90 34.59 0.91
N ASP A 270 3.63 35.72 0.90
CA ASP A 270 5.09 35.65 0.99
C ASP A 270 5.46 35.06 2.35
N LYS A 271 6.16 33.94 2.33
CA LYS A 271 6.87 33.39 3.48
C LYS A 271 8.33 33.68 3.37
#